data_b6f8f57c4ac25d5ae40beb74e51939c4
#
_entry.id   b6f8f57c4ac25d5ae40beb74e51939c4
#
_cell.length_a   1.000
_cell.length_b   1.000
_cell.length_c   1.000
_cell.angle_alpha   90.00
_cell.angle_beta   90.00
_cell.angle_gamma   90.00
#
_symmetry.space_group_name_H-M   'P 1'
#
loop_
_entity.id
_entity.type
_entity.pdbx_description
1 polymer ?
#
loop_
_entity_poly.entity_id
_entity_poly.type
_entity_poly.pdbx_seq_one_letter_code
_entity_poly.pdbx_strand_id
1 'polypeptide(L)'
;MGKIKVTRCEIEGLVVIEPTVFGDSRGYFMETYNQNDMHEAGLDMVFVQDNQSMSRRGVLRGLHYQKKYPQGKLVRVISGEVFDVAVDLRPGSATYGKWHGELLSADNKKQFYIPESFAHGFYVLSETAEFCYKVTDFYHPNDEGGIRWNDPDIGVVWPLIQDVPVLLSEKDQVQPFLKELNREKK
;
A
#
# COMPACT_ATOMS: atom_id res chain seq x y z
N MET A 1 -2.74 21.12 16.52
CA MET A 1 -1.37 20.60 16.60
C MET A 1 -1.34 19.40 15.67
N GLY A 2 -0.31 19.15 14.88
CA GLY A 2 -0.23 17.95 14.04
C GLY A 2 -0.98 18.02 12.71
N LYS A 3 -1.01 19.14 12.02
CA LYS A 3 -1.62 19.19 10.68
C LYS A 3 -0.85 18.30 9.70
N ILE A 4 -1.60 17.59 8.87
CA ILE A 4 -1.10 16.73 7.78
C ILE A 4 -1.11 17.52 6.47
N LYS A 5 -0.16 17.20 5.57
CA LYS A 5 -0.24 17.61 4.17
C LYS A 5 -0.79 16.44 3.36
N VAL A 6 -1.81 16.70 2.56
CA VAL A 6 -2.50 15.69 1.76
C VAL A 6 -2.30 15.98 0.27
N THR A 7 -1.81 14.99 -0.47
CA THR A 7 -1.63 15.02 -1.91
C THR A 7 -2.49 13.93 -2.55
N ARG A 8 -3.48 14.31 -3.34
CA ARG A 8 -4.32 13.36 -4.09
C ARG A 8 -3.58 12.91 -5.34
N CYS A 9 -3.56 11.60 -5.61
CA CYS A 9 -2.93 11.03 -6.79
C CYS A 9 -3.84 11.15 -8.02
N GLU A 10 -3.30 10.84 -9.21
CA GLU A 10 -4.06 10.85 -10.47
C GLU A 10 -5.18 9.80 -10.50
N ILE A 11 -4.97 8.66 -9.83
CA ILE A 11 -6.02 7.64 -9.64
C ILE A 11 -6.87 8.06 -8.45
N GLU A 12 -8.13 8.35 -8.70
CA GLU A 12 -9.07 8.83 -7.69
C GLU A 12 -9.14 7.90 -6.47
N GLY A 13 -9.08 8.49 -5.29
CA GLY A 13 -9.12 7.81 -3.99
C GLY A 13 -7.74 7.51 -3.40
N LEU A 14 -6.69 7.42 -4.22
CA LEU A 14 -5.31 7.27 -3.71
C LEU A 14 -4.80 8.60 -3.16
N VAL A 15 -4.21 8.56 -1.97
CA VAL A 15 -3.77 9.76 -1.26
C VAL A 15 -2.42 9.53 -0.58
N VAL A 16 -1.47 10.43 -0.82
CA VAL A 16 -0.23 10.52 -0.05
C VAL A 16 -0.41 11.51 1.09
N ILE A 17 -0.03 11.10 2.29
CA ILE A 17 -0.17 11.89 3.52
C ILE A 17 1.21 12.10 4.12
N GLU A 18 1.57 13.35 4.37
CA GLU A 18 2.81 13.75 5.01
C GLU A 18 2.47 14.35 6.38
N PRO A 19 2.78 13.65 7.49
CA PRO A 19 2.56 14.19 8.83
C PRO A 19 3.54 15.32 9.12
N THR A 20 3.13 16.29 9.97
CA THR A 20 4.06 17.29 10.48
C THR A 20 5.02 16.63 11.47
N VAL A 21 6.32 16.81 11.25
CA VAL A 21 7.38 16.28 12.11
C VAL A 21 7.97 17.43 12.93
N PHE A 22 7.96 17.28 14.25
CA PHE A 22 8.54 18.22 15.21
C PHE A 22 9.87 17.64 15.72
N GLY A 23 11.00 18.23 15.34
CA GLY A 23 12.33 17.76 15.70
C GLY A 23 13.10 18.74 16.58
N ASP A 24 13.96 18.19 17.47
CA ASP A 24 14.96 18.93 18.25
C ASP A 24 16.22 18.07 18.47
N SER A 25 17.15 18.55 19.31
CA SER A 25 18.40 17.81 19.61
C SER A 25 18.22 16.42 20.26
N ARG A 26 17.03 16.08 20.72
CA ARG A 26 16.70 14.78 21.35
C ARG A 26 16.10 13.78 20.34
N GLY A 27 15.65 14.26 19.15
CA GLY A 27 14.98 13.45 18.14
C GLY A 27 13.74 14.15 17.58
N TYR A 28 12.70 13.40 17.30
CA TYR A 28 11.46 13.97 16.73
C TYR A 28 10.20 13.37 17.36
N PHE A 29 9.12 14.12 17.23
CA PHE A 29 7.74 13.71 17.50
C PHE A 29 6.89 13.96 16.27
N MET A 30 5.94 13.07 15.99
CA MET A 30 4.89 13.29 14.99
C MET A 30 3.64 12.51 15.39
N GLU A 31 2.47 13.05 15.06
CA GLU A 31 1.22 12.30 15.07
C GLU A 31 1.15 11.46 13.78
N THR A 32 1.13 10.14 13.93
CA THR A 32 1.06 9.24 12.76
C THR A 32 -0.36 9.02 12.27
N TYR A 33 -1.35 9.29 13.11
CA TYR A 33 -2.76 9.28 12.80
C TYR A 33 -3.51 10.18 13.80
N ASN A 34 -4.36 11.03 13.26
CA ASN A 34 -5.28 11.85 14.04
C ASN A 34 -6.60 11.91 13.26
N GLN A 35 -7.67 11.37 13.82
CA GLN A 35 -8.95 11.25 13.14
C GLN A 35 -9.52 12.61 12.74
N ASN A 36 -9.35 13.64 13.58
CA ASN A 36 -9.85 14.99 13.29
C ASN A 36 -9.10 15.61 12.11
N ASP A 37 -7.77 15.48 12.06
CA ASP A 37 -6.97 16.00 10.95
C ASP A 37 -7.31 15.27 9.63
N MET A 38 -7.56 13.95 9.69
CA MET A 38 -8.03 13.19 8.53
C MET A 38 -9.39 13.67 8.07
N HIS A 39 -10.35 13.84 8.98
CA HIS A 39 -11.70 14.34 8.69
C HIS A 39 -11.66 15.76 8.09
N GLU A 40 -10.88 16.68 8.65
CA GLU A 40 -10.68 18.03 8.11
C GLU A 40 -10.11 18.01 6.67
N ALA A 41 -9.30 16.99 6.35
CA ALA A 41 -8.76 16.77 5.00
C ALA A 41 -9.74 16.04 4.05
N GLY A 42 -10.96 15.72 4.51
CA GLY A 42 -11.96 14.97 3.76
C GLY A 42 -11.64 13.48 3.61
N LEU A 43 -11.01 12.89 4.63
CA LEU A 43 -10.62 11.48 4.70
C LEU A 43 -11.34 10.84 5.91
N ASP A 44 -12.50 10.25 5.67
CA ASP A 44 -13.43 9.78 6.72
C ASP A 44 -13.33 8.27 7.02
N MET A 45 -12.20 7.65 6.67
CA MET A 45 -12.01 6.23 6.91
C MET A 45 -11.94 5.92 8.43
N VAL A 46 -12.55 4.79 8.81
CA VAL A 46 -12.45 4.23 10.16
C VAL A 46 -11.58 2.98 10.12
N PHE A 47 -10.54 2.94 10.95
CA PHE A 47 -9.65 1.80 11.02
C PHE A 47 -9.99 0.90 12.21
N VAL A 48 -10.01 -0.42 11.97
CA VAL A 48 -10.41 -1.44 12.95
C VAL A 48 -9.30 -2.40 13.33
N GLN A 49 -8.20 -2.43 12.56
CA GLN A 49 -7.07 -3.32 12.80
C GLN A 49 -5.77 -2.63 12.39
N ASP A 50 -4.71 -2.88 13.14
CA ASP A 50 -3.36 -2.37 12.89
C ASP A 50 -2.38 -3.54 12.76
N ASN A 51 -1.49 -3.49 11.78
CA ASN A 51 -0.58 -4.58 11.46
C ASN A 51 0.85 -4.05 11.30
N GLN A 52 1.82 -4.91 11.61
CA GLN A 52 3.24 -4.65 11.39
C GLN A 52 3.92 -5.89 10.80
N SER A 53 4.82 -5.68 9.87
CA SER A 53 5.67 -6.73 9.32
C SER A 53 7.09 -6.22 9.12
N MET A 54 8.06 -7.13 9.17
CA MET A 54 9.45 -6.88 8.78
C MET A 54 9.78 -7.76 7.57
N SER A 55 10.55 -7.19 6.64
CA SER A 55 10.99 -7.88 5.43
C SER A 55 12.41 -7.43 5.06
N ARG A 56 13.19 -8.34 4.48
CA ARG A 56 14.54 -8.06 3.98
C ARG A 56 14.53 -7.59 2.54
N ARG A 57 15.65 -7.02 2.08
CA ARG A 57 15.87 -6.57 0.71
C ARG A 57 15.47 -7.62 -0.32
N GLY A 58 14.82 -7.17 -1.38
CA GLY A 58 14.35 -8.03 -2.46
C GLY A 58 13.02 -8.73 -2.21
N VAL A 59 12.48 -8.68 -0.99
CA VAL A 59 11.14 -9.22 -0.72
C VAL A 59 10.10 -8.34 -1.42
N LEU A 60 9.22 -8.99 -2.18
CA LEU A 60 8.03 -8.40 -2.75
C LEU A 60 6.81 -9.14 -2.19
N ARG A 61 5.87 -8.40 -1.61
CA ARG A 61 4.59 -8.91 -1.13
C ARG A 61 3.48 -8.29 -1.97
N GLY A 62 2.61 -9.10 -2.51
CA GLY A 62 1.47 -8.60 -3.30
C GLY A 62 1.31 -9.25 -4.66
N LEU A 63 0.41 -8.75 -5.43
CA LEU A 63 -0.57 -7.69 -5.17
C LEU A 63 -1.82 -8.31 -4.54
N HIS A 64 -2.20 -7.90 -3.33
CA HIS A 64 -3.26 -8.54 -2.54
C HIS A 64 -4.50 -7.64 -2.36
N TYR A 65 -5.67 -8.26 -2.28
CA TYR A 65 -6.94 -7.63 -1.93
C TYR A 65 -7.87 -8.65 -1.25
N GLN A 66 -8.94 -8.18 -0.63
CA GLN A 66 -10.06 -9.01 -0.18
C GLN A 66 -11.26 -8.81 -1.11
N LYS A 67 -11.99 -9.90 -1.42
CA LYS A 67 -13.04 -9.93 -2.46
C LYS A 67 -14.38 -9.43 -1.95
N LYS A 68 -14.84 -9.96 -0.79
CA LYS A 68 -16.16 -9.67 -0.18
C LYS A 68 -16.08 -8.64 0.94
N TYR A 69 -14.94 -8.58 1.61
CA TYR A 69 -14.65 -7.69 2.73
C TYR A 69 -13.45 -6.81 2.40
N PRO A 70 -13.57 -5.93 1.37
CA PRO A 70 -12.43 -5.16 0.89
C PRO A 70 -11.93 -4.22 1.97
N GLN A 71 -10.61 -4.14 2.10
CA GLN A 71 -9.93 -3.30 3.09
C GLN A 71 -9.34 -2.07 2.43
N GLY A 72 -9.70 -0.88 2.93
CA GLY A 72 -8.89 0.32 2.76
C GLY A 72 -7.65 0.22 3.67
N LYS A 73 -6.52 0.74 3.22
CA LYS A 73 -5.24 0.62 3.92
C LYS A 73 -4.55 1.97 4.04
N LEU A 74 -4.11 2.30 5.25
CA LEU A 74 -3.18 3.41 5.49
C LEU A 74 -1.83 2.84 5.86
N VAL A 75 -0.88 2.91 4.95
CA VAL A 75 0.43 2.25 5.05
C VAL A 75 1.55 3.25 5.30
N ARG A 76 2.59 2.82 6.03
CA ARG A 76 3.81 3.59 6.28
C ARG A 76 5.00 2.69 6.59
N VAL A 77 6.20 3.22 6.43
CA VAL A 77 7.45 2.55 6.80
C VAL A 77 8.03 3.22 8.06
N ILE A 78 8.38 2.42 9.07
CA ILE A 78 8.97 2.90 10.33
C ILE A 78 10.47 2.65 10.41
N SER A 79 10.99 1.73 9.58
CA SER A 79 12.41 1.46 9.40
C SER A 79 12.66 1.02 7.96
N GLY A 80 13.70 1.54 7.32
CA GLY A 80 14.06 1.22 5.94
C GLY A 80 13.20 1.94 4.89
N GLU A 81 13.09 1.33 3.71
CA GLU A 81 12.47 1.91 2.53
C GLU A 81 11.83 0.84 1.65
N VAL A 82 10.66 1.14 1.11
CA VAL A 82 9.93 0.31 0.15
C VAL A 82 9.40 1.13 -1.01
N PHE A 83 9.19 0.49 -2.16
CA PHE A 83 8.33 0.98 -3.22
C PHE A 83 6.96 0.32 -3.07
N ASP A 84 5.96 1.11 -2.75
CA ASP A 84 4.59 0.68 -2.47
C ASP A 84 3.71 0.90 -3.69
N VAL A 85 2.86 -0.07 -4.05
CA VAL A 85 2.06 -0.06 -5.28
C VAL A 85 0.61 -0.37 -4.99
N ALA A 86 -0.27 0.47 -5.52
CA ALA A 86 -1.72 0.25 -5.55
C ALA A 86 -2.21 0.12 -6.99
N VAL A 87 -3.06 -0.88 -7.26
CA VAL A 87 -3.68 -1.13 -8.57
C VAL A 87 -5.20 -1.01 -8.43
N ASP A 88 -5.82 -0.17 -9.25
CA ASP A 88 -7.28 0.02 -9.25
C ASP A 88 -8.00 -1.23 -9.79
N LEU A 89 -8.82 -1.87 -8.97
CA LEU A 89 -9.66 -3.00 -9.35
C LEU A 89 -11.16 -2.70 -9.22
N ARG A 90 -11.54 -1.44 -9.04
CA ARG A 90 -12.94 -1.03 -8.89
C ARG A 90 -13.71 -1.29 -10.18
N PRO A 91 -14.80 -2.07 -10.15
CA PRO A 91 -15.60 -2.34 -11.32
C PRO A 91 -16.15 -1.04 -11.96
N GLY A 92 -15.95 -0.87 -13.26
CA GLY A 92 -16.43 0.30 -13.99
C GLY A 92 -15.58 1.57 -13.83
N SER A 93 -14.49 1.52 -13.07
CA SER A 93 -13.55 2.65 -12.97
C SER A 93 -12.89 2.94 -14.31
N ALA A 94 -12.74 4.23 -14.65
CA ALA A 94 -11.98 4.67 -15.81
C ALA A 94 -10.48 4.34 -15.71
N THR A 95 -9.99 4.09 -14.48
CA THR A 95 -8.61 3.72 -14.17
C THR A 95 -8.45 2.24 -13.82
N TYR A 96 -9.46 1.39 -14.11
CA TYR A 96 -9.37 -0.04 -13.86
C TYR A 96 -8.09 -0.65 -14.49
N GLY A 97 -7.31 -1.37 -13.70
CA GLY A 97 -6.02 -1.96 -14.09
C GLY A 97 -4.85 -0.97 -14.12
N LYS A 98 -5.08 0.33 -13.88
CA LYS A 98 -4.00 1.30 -13.73
C LYS A 98 -3.41 1.22 -12.32
N TRP A 99 -2.14 1.59 -12.21
CA TRP A 99 -1.41 1.55 -10.95
C TRP A 99 -0.76 2.89 -10.61
N HIS A 100 -0.53 3.10 -9.32
CA HIS A 100 0.28 4.18 -8.78
C HIS A 100 1.31 3.59 -7.83
N GLY A 101 2.55 4.09 -7.88
CA GLY A 101 3.63 3.69 -6.99
C GLY A 101 4.15 4.87 -6.18
N GLU A 102 4.43 4.65 -4.91
CA GLU A 102 4.96 5.65 -3.99
C GLU A 102 6.18 5.11 -3.24
N LEU A 103 7.22 5.93 -3.12
CA LEU A 103 8.38 5.61 -2.29
C LEU A 103 8.07 5.97 -0.84
N LEU A 104 8.04 4.96 0.04
CA LEU A 104 7.80 5.13 1.47
C LEU A 104 9.06 4.74 2.26
N SER A 105 9.47 5.60 3.18
CA SER A 105 10.64 5.33 4.01
C SER A 105 10.49 5.91 5.43
N ALA A 106 11.31 5.38 6.35
CA ALA A 106 11.46 5.96 7.67
C ALA A 106 11.95 7.42 7.64
N ASP A 107 12.66 7.81 6.57
CA ASP A 107 13.21 9.15 6.42
C ASP A 107 12.17 10.15 5.89
N ASN A 108 11.43 9.79 4.81
CA ASN A 108 10.45 10.70 4.21
C ASN A 108 9.14 10.76 5.00
N LYS A 109 8.89 9.79 5.89
CA LYS A 109 7.72 9.71 6.80
C LYS A 109 6.36 9.77 6.10
N LYS A 110 6.35 9.58 4.78
CA LYS A 110 5.12 9.53 4.00
C LYS A 110 4.27 8.35 4.42
N GLN A 111 2.97 8.54 4.32
CA GLN A 111 1.96 7.49 4.41
C GLN A 111 1.17 7.47 3.12
N PHE A 112 0.70 6.30 2.74
CA PHE A 112 -0.10 6.13 1.53
C PHE A 112 -1.45 5.51 1.90
N TYR A 113 -2.53 6.20 1.56
CA TYR A 113 -3.89 5.67 1.70
C TYR A 113 -4.34 5.06 0.38
N ILE A 114 -4.75 3.81 0.48
CA ILE A 114 -5.23 2.96 -0.60
C ILE A 114 -6.65 2.55 -0.25
N PRO A 115 -7.69 2.99 -0.99
CA PRO A 115 -9.08 2.65 -0.70
C PRO A 115 -9.38 1.16 -0.89
N GLU A 116 -10.60 0.79 -0.51
CA GLU A 116 -11.18 -0.51 -0.79
C GLU A 116 -11.21 -0.78 -2.30
N SER A 117 -11.13 -2.06 -2.67
CA SER A 117 -11.16 -2.54 -4.06
C SER A 117 -9.93 -2.15 -4.89
N PHE A 118 -8.82 -1.85 -4.24
CA PHE A 118 -7.50 -1.82 -4.85
C PHE A 118 -6.72 -3.08 -4.48
N ALA A 119 -5.89 -3.58 -5.41
CA ALA A 119 -4.84 -4.52 -5.06
C ALA A 119 -3.61 -3.74 -4.60
N HIS A 120 -2.91 -4.27 -3.60
CA HIS A 120 -1.80 -3.60 -2.93
C HIS A 120 -0.60 -4.54 -2.77
N GLY A 121 0.58 -4.00 -2.91
CA GLY A 121 1.84 -4.69 -2.66
C GLY A 121 3.01 -3.73 -2.53
N PHE A 122 4.15 -4.26 -2.10
CA PHE A 122 5.38 -3.47 -1.98
C PHE A 122 6.64 -4.29 -2.24
N TYR A 123 7.70 -3.61 -2.64
CA TYR A 123 9.04 -4.15 -2.84
C TYR A 123 10.04 -3.47 -1.91
N VAL A 124 10.86 -4.25 -1.20
CA VAL A 124 11.83 -3.75 -0.20
C VAL A 124 13.13 -3.34 -0.87
N LEU A 125 13.51 -2.07 -0.72
CA LEU A 125 14.71 -1.46 -1.31
C LEU A 125 15.90 -1.43 -0.35
N SER A 126 15.66 -1.16 0.94
CA SER A 126 16.69 -1.15 1.98
C SER A 126 17.11 -2.56 2.40
N GLU A 127 18.13 -2.70 3.24
CA GLU A 127 18.57 -3.99 3.78
C GLU A 127 17.42 -4.73 4.48
N THR A 128 16.67 -4.00 5.30
CA THR A 128 15.42 -4.42 5.92
C THR A 128 14.42 -3.28 5.88
N ALA A 129 13.13 -3.59 5.93
CA ALA A 129 12.08 -2.60 6.13
C ALA A 129 11.04 -3.10 7.13
N GLU A 130 10.63 -2.21 8.05
CA GLU A 130 9.48 -2.43 8.91
C GLU A 130 8.30 -1.61 8.39
N PHE A 131 7.23 -2.32 8.08
CA PHE A 131 6.04 -1.83 7.40
C PHE A 131 4.83 -1.95 8.30
N CYS A 132 4.17 -0.82 8.58
CA CYS A 132 2.98 -0.73 9.40
C CYS A 132 1.79 -0.29 8.56
N TYR A 133 0.61 -0.86 8.83
CA TYR A 133 -0.60 -0.44 8.13
C TYR A 133 -1.87 -0.65 8.97
N LYS A 134 -2.75 0.34 8.90
CA LYS A 134 -4.11 0.29 9.43
C LYS A 134 -5.07 -0.13 8.33
N VAL A 135 -6.12 -0.88 8.68
CA VAL A 135 -7.13 -1.35 7.72
C VAL A 135 -8.55 -1.04 8.18
N THR A 136 -9.43 -0.79 7.20
CA THR A 136 -10.84 -0.40 7.45
C THR A 136 -11.77 -1.57 7.71
N ASP A 137 -11.34 -2.80 7.44
CA ASP A 137 -12.07 -4.04 7.77
C ASP A 137 -11.10 -5.10 8.29
N PHE A 138 -11.62 -6.12 8.98
CA PHE A 138 -10.80 -7.19 9.52
C PHE A 138 -10.21 -8.09 8.42
N TYR A 139 -9.12 -8.76 8.77
CA TYR A 139 -8.53 -9.76 7.89
C TYR A 139 -9.38 -11.03 7.85
N HIS A 140 -9.76 -11.43 6.64
CA HIS A 140 -10.51 -12.65 6.36
C HIS A 140 -9.65 -13.61 5.53
N PRO A 141 -9.02 -14.64 6.14
CA PRO A 141 -8.09 -15.54 5.45
C PRO A 141 -8.67 -16.26 4.22
N ASN A 142 -9.98 -16.54 4.24
CA ASN A 142 -10.67 -17.24 3.15
C ASN A 142 -11.22 -16.30 2.07
N ASP A 143 -11.03 -15.00 2.22
CA ASP A 143 -11.50 -13.96 1.29
C ASP A 143 -10.38 -13.32 0.47
N GLU A 144 -9.15 -13.74 0.69
CA GLU A 144 -8.02 -13.18 -0.04
C GLU A 144 -8.08 -13.45 -1.53
N GLY A 145 -7.72 -12.44 -2.29
CA GLY A 145 -7.40 -12.50 -3.71
C GLY A 145 -6.06 -11.87 -3.96
N GLY A 146 -5.51 -12.14 -5.13
CA GLY A 146 -4.27 -11.53 -5.55
C GLY A 146 -4.15 -11.46 -7.07
N ILE A 147 -3.22 -10.66 -7.53
CA ILE A 147 -2.79 -10.55 -8.91
C ILE A 147 -1.29 -10.72 -8.95
N ARG A 148 -0.80 -11.36 -9.99
CA ARG A 148 0.64 -11.53 -10.18
C ARG A 148 1.36 -10.19 -10.25
N TRP A 149 2.41 -10.04 -9.46
CA TRP A 149 3.17 -8.79 -9.30
C TRP A 149 3.75 -8.25 -10.61
N ASN A 150 4.08 -9.14 -11.56
CA ASN A 150 4.63 -8.84 -12.88
C ASN A 150 3.62 -9.01 -14.02
N ASP A 151 2.35 -8.76 -13.74
CA ASP A 151 1.28 -8.81 -14.74
C ASP A 151 1.58 -7.84 -15.89
N PRO A 152 1.66 -8.31 -17.15
CA PRO A 152 2.01 -7.47 -18.28
C PRO A 152 0.89 -6.50 -18.69
N ASP A 153 -0.37 -6.81 -18.37
CA ASP A 153 -1.50 -5.94 -18.69
C ASP A 153 -1.61 -4.75 -17.71
N ILE A 154 -1.12 -4.93 -16.47
CA ILE A 154 -0.96 -3.86 -15.49
C ILE A 154 0.34 -3.10 -15.75
N GLY A 155 1.43 -3.81 -15.98
CA GLY A 155 2.72 -3.22 -16.36
C GLY A 155 3.37 -2.40 -15.24
N VAL A 156 3.31 -2.86 -13.98
CA VAL A 156 4.00 -2.17 -12.88
C VAL A 156 5.50 -2.11 -13.14
N VAL A 157 6.06 -0.92 -13.11
CA VAL A 157 7.50 -0.69 -13.23
C VAL A 157 8.12 -0.70 -11.83
N TRP A 158 8.47 -1.89 -11.38
CA TRP A 158 9.15 -2.06 -10.09
C TRP A 158 10.60 -1.60 -10.17
N PRO A 159 11.12 -0.84 -9.19
CA PRO A 159 12.53 -0.44 -9.12
C PRO A 159 13.39 -1.62 -8.62
N LEU A 160 13.45 -2.70 -9.39
CA LEU A 160 14.18 -3.90 -9.02
C LEU A 160 15.68 -3.59 -8.90
N ILE A 161 16.28 -4.05 -7.80
CA ILE A 161 17.70 -3.85 -7.53
C ILE A 161 18.50 -4.85 -8.35
N GLN A 162 19.50 -4.35 -9.09
CA GLN A 162 20.38 -5.19 -9.89
C GLN A 162 21.07 -6.25 -9.00
N ASP A 163 21.14 -7.47 -9.52
CA ASP A 163 21.76 -8.63 -8.86
C ASP A 163 21.11 -9.07 -7.53
N VAL A 164 19.92 -8.53 -7.21
CA VAL A 164 19.12 -8.96 -6.06
C VAL A 164 17.89 -9.71 -6.56
N PRO A 165 17.73 -11.00 -6.22
CA PRO A 165 16.56 -11.76 -6.63
C PRO A 165 15.29 -11.23 -5.96
N VAL A 166 14.17 -11.23 -6.70
CA VAL A 166 12.85 -10.97 -6.12
C VAL A 166 12.45 -12.17 -5.27
N LEU A 167 12.16 -11.92 -4.01
CA LEU A 167 11.78 -12.95 -3.04
C LEU A 167 10.27 -12.89 -2.80
N LEU A 168 9.58 -13.94 -3.22
CA LEU A 168 8.13 -14.08 -3.12
C LEU A 168 7.75 -15.19 -2.16
N SER A 169 6.58 -15.06 -1.52
CA SER A 169 5.94 -16.21 -0.87
C SER A 169 5.48 -17.24 -1.92
N GLU A 170 5.27 -18.49 -1.50
CA GLU A 170 4.70 -19.54 -2.39
C GLU A 170 3.37 -19.08 -3.02
N LYS A 171 2.54 -18.41 -2.23
CA LYS A 171 1.26 -17.85 -2.66
C LYS A 171 1.44 -16.76 -3.72
N ASP A 172 2.39 -15.85 -3.56
CA ASP A 172 2.62 -14.74 -4.50
C ASP A 172 3.19 -15.21 -5.85
N GLN A 173 3.86 -16.37 -5.87
CA GLN A 173 4.38 -16.98 -7.09
C GLN A 173 3.29 -17.52 -8.04
N VAL A 174 2.11 -17.86 -7.50
CA VAL A 174 1.03 -18.53 -8.23
C VAL A 174 -0.22 -17.69 -8.41
N GLN A 175 -0.18 -16.40 -8.07
CA GLN A 175 -1.31 -15.50 -8.28
C GLN A 175 -1.72 -15.44 -9.77
N PRO A 176 -3.03 -15.31 -10.06
CA PRO A 176 -3.53 -15.19 -11.43
C PRO A 176 -3.12 -13.86 -12.08
N PHE A 177 -3.18 -13.81 -13.39
CA PHE A 177 -3.11 -12.55 -14.13
C PHE A 177 -4.47 -11.83 -14.15
N LEU A 178 -4.47 -10.52 -14.31
CA LEU A 178 -5.68 -9.69 -14.36
C LEU A 178 -6.71 -10.18 -15.38
N LYS A 179 -6.25 -10.63 -16.54
CA LYS A 179 -7.12 -11.19 -17.59
C LYS A 179 -7.88 -12.46 -17.16
N GLU A 180 -7.33 -13.22 -16.22
CA GLU A 180 -7.94 -14.45 -15.70
C GLU A 180 -9.07 -14.09 -14.73
N LEU A 181 -8.85 -13.09 -13.85
CA LEU A 181 -9.89 -12.57 -12.96
C LEU A 181 -11.09 -12.01 -13.71
N ASN A 182 -10.88 -11.40 -14.87
CA ASN A 182 -11.94 -10.84 -15.70
C ASN A 182 -12.78 -11.91 -16.43
N ARG A 183 -12.28 -13.14 -16.57
CA ARG A 183 -13.01 -14.27 -17.16
C ARG A 183 -13.95 -14.93 -16.16
N GLU A 184 -13.59 -14.95 -14.88
CA GLU A 184 -14.42 -15.55 -13.81
C GLU A 184 -15.64 -14.69 -13.46
N LYS A 185 -15.66 -13.43 -13.87
CA LYS A 185 -16.77 -12.47 -13.64
C LYS A 185 -17.83 -12.44 -14.75
N LYS A 186 -17.64 -13.21 -15.83
CA LYS A 186 -18.58 -13.38 -16.94
C LYS A 186 -19.36 -14.68 -16.81
#